data_c4711190b7ab1b7f7aeedbd81673bcb3
#
_entry.id   c4711190b7ab1b7f7aeedbd81673bcb3
#
_cell.length_a   1.000
_cell.length_b   1.000
_cell.length_c   1.000
_cell.angle_alpha   90.00
_cell.angle_beta   90.00
_cell.angle_gamma   90.00
#
_symmetry.space_group_name_H-M   'P 1'
#
loop_
_entity.id
_entity.type
_entity.pdbx_description
1 polymer ?
#
loop_
_entity_poly.entity_id
_entity_poly.type
_entity_poly.pdbx_seq_one_letter_code
_entity_poly.pdbx_strand_id
1 'polypeptide(L)'
;MPTKTIPGLLTNHESMMQKRLIAGLVLATVILLALSGYLVLRWAQSPVASGLPKPPSKIVTIPDGSTFQQVAGMLKSEQLIRSRWAFLLLGRSHDSDRKIRPGEYELDGGMSPHEILAKLLAGRVVLHPVTIPEGYNLAQIAEVLAGQQVTDAKEFSKLVRDRTFIATLGIEADSLEGYLFPETYSFPRQAKARDVIKAMVEGLHRVWSADLQEQATRMKLSLHQVLTLASVIEKETGSKEERELIAAVFHNRLRKKIPLQSDPTVIYGLPAFDGNIHKRDLSVMSPYNTYRVQGLPPGPIASPGAHSLRAALFPAQASYLYF
;
A
#
# COMPACT_ATOMS: atom_id res chain seq x y z
N MET A 1 -90.88 -44.11 35.62
CA MET A 1 -89.59 -43.65 36.13
C MET A 1 -88.91 -42.94 34.96
N PRO A 2 -88.65 -41.65 35.00
CA PRO A 2 -88.01 -40.92 33.91
C PRO A 2 -86.49 -41.02 34.03
N THR A 3 -85.86 -41.44 32.95
CA THR A 3 -84.40 -41.46 32.76
C THR A 3 -83.88 -40.05 32.70
N LYS A 4 -83.05 -39.63 33.67
CA LYS A 4 -82.28 -38.38 33.70
C LYS A 4 -81.16 -38.47 32.66
N THR A 5 -81.31 -37.82 31.58
CA THR A 5 -80.20 -37.50 30.61
C THR A 5 -79.37 -36.41 31.22
N ILE A 6 -78.07 -36.63 31.41
CA ILE A 6 -77.12 -35.66 31.97
C ILE A 6 -76.60 -34.82 30.76
N PRO A 7 -76.97 -33.53 30.64
CA PRO A 7 -76.49 -32.67 29.49
C PRO A 7 -75.25 -31.90 29.93
N GLY A 8 -74.11 -32.50 30.02
CA GLY A 8 -72.90 -31.76 30.44
C GLY A 8 -71.57 -32.28 29.90
N LEU A 9 -71.54 -33.50 29.37
CA LEU A 9 -70.28 -34.16 28.98
C LEU A 9 -69.92 -33.93 27.50
N LEU A 10 -70.88 -33.65 26.64
CA LEU A 10 -70.66 -33.48 25.22
C LEU A 10 -70.11 -32.09 24.85
N THR A 11 -70.50 -31.03 25.55
CA THR A 11 -70.05 -29.63 25.28
C THR A 11 -68.60 -29.38 25.62
N ASN A 12 -68.04 -30.09 26.62
CA ASN A 12 -66.61 -29.95 26.98
C ASN A 12 -65.66 -30.63 25.96
N HIS A 13 -66.08 -31.71 25.33
CA HIS A 13 -65.23 -32.43 24.37
C HIS A 13 -65.11 -31.66 23.04
N GLU A 14 -66.24 -31.07 22.53
CA GLU A 14 -66.24 -30.22 21.34
C GLU A 14 -65.43 -28.94 21.53
N SER A 15 -65.53 -28.29 22.72
CA SER A 15 -64.74 -27.11 23.07
C SER A 15 -63.24 -27.41 23.16
N MET A 16 -62.86 -28.58 23.67
CA MET A 16 -61.42 -28.99 23.72
C MET A 16 -60.89 -29.34 22.33
N MET A 17 -61.71 -29.96 21.46
CA MET A 17 -61.31 -30.29 20.09
C MET A 17 -61.12 -29.04 19.25
N GLN A 18 -62.05 -28.05 19.36
CA GLN A 18 -61.90 -26.74 18.71
C GLN A 18 -60.67 -25.98 19.15
N LYS A 19 -60.36 -25.96 20.47
CA LYS A 19 -59.12 -25.32 21.01
C LYS A 19 -57.86 -25.99 20.50
N ARG A 20 -57.84 -27.32 20.35
CA ARG A 20 -56.70 -28.07 19.76
C ARG A 20 -56.56 -27.80 18.25
N LEU A 21 -57.65 -27.69 17.51
CA LEU A 21 -57.66 -27.32 16.10
C LEU A 21 -57.12 -25.88 15.89
N ILE A 22 -57.58 -24.91 16.67
CA ILE A 22 -57.10 -23.53 16.65
C ILE A 22 -55.63 -23.47 17.00
N ALA A 23 -55.19 -24.13 18.06
CA ALA A 23 -53.79 -24.18 18.45
C ALA A 23 -52.91 -24.82 17.36
N GLY A 24 -53.38 -25.90 16.73
CA GLY A 24 -52.68 -26.52 15.58
C GLY A 24 -52.57 -25.58 14.38
N LEU A 25 -53.66 -24.85 14.06
CA LEU A 25 -53.67 -23.88 12.96
C LEU A 25 -52.70 -22.71 13.23
N VAL A 26 -52.69 -22.18 14.45
CA VAL A 26 -51.74 -21.12 14.85
C VAL A 26 -50.31 -21.61 14.75
N LEU A 27 -50.01 -22.82 15.27
CA LEU A 27 -48.66 -23.39 15.16
C LEU A 27 -48.23 -23.60 13.72
N ALA A 28 -49.11 -24.14 12.86
CA ALA A 28 -48.82 -24.31 11.43
C ALA A 28 -48.57 -22.98 10.74
N THR A 29 -49.32 -21.92 11.07
CA THR A 29 -49.13 -20.57 10.53
C THR A 29 -47.78 -20.00 10.97
N VAL A 30 -47.40 -20.15 12.23
CA VAL A 30 -46.07 -19.70 12.75
C VAL A 30 -44.92 -20.43 12.03
N ILE A 31 -45.07 -21.76 11.86
CA ILE A 31 -44.06 -22.56 11.13
C ILE A 31 -43.96 -22.11 9.67
N LEU A 32 -45.07 -21.88 9.00
CA LEU A 32 -45.06 -21.36 7.62
C LEU A 32 -44.41 -19.97 7.50
N LEU A 33 -44.70 -19.08 8.44
CA LEU A 33 -44.07 -17.75 8.48
C LEU A 33 -42.57 -17.85 8.75
N ALA A 34 -42.17 -18.71 9.67
CA ALA A 34 -40.74 -18.96 9.97
C ALA A 34 -40.00 -19.55 8.74
N LEU A 35 -40.61 -20.54 8.08
CA LEU A 35 -40.08 -21.16 6.87
C LEU A 35 -39.96 -20.16 5.70
N SER A 36 -41.01 -19.37 5.47
CA SER A 36 -40.99 -18.33 4.43
C SER A 36 -39.92 -17.28 4.71
N GLY A 37 -39.79 -16.82 5.98
CA GLY A 37 -38.72 -15.90 6.39
C GLY A 37 -37.32 -16.47 6.17
N TYR A 38 -37.12 -17.75 6.50
CA TYR A 38 -35.88 -18.47 6.24
C TYR A 38 -35.56 -18.57 4.75
N LEU A 39 -36.53 -18.91 3.91
CA LEU A 39 -36.32 -19.01 2.46
C LEU A 39 -36.00 -17.65 1.83
N VAL A 40 -36.67 -16.58 2.26
CA VAL A 40 -36.39 -15.20 1.81
C VAL A 40 -34.96 -14.80 2.23
N LEU A 41 -34.54 -15.11 3.43
CA LEU A 41 -33.20 -14.81 3.90
C LEU A 41 -32.14 -15.61 3.11
N ARG A 42 -32.38 -16.90 2.88
CA ARG A 42 -31.50 -17.75 2.06
C ARG A 42 -31.39 -17.20 0.64
N TRP A 43 -32.51 -16.81 0.02
CA TRP A 43 -32.50 -16.19 -1.31
C TRP A 43 -31.74 -14.85 -1.31
N ALA A 44 -31.94 -14.00 -0.30
CA ALA A 44 -31.27 -12.70 -0.19
C ALA A 44 -29.77 -12.82 0.02
N GLN A 45 -29.29 -13.93 0.61
CA GLN A 45 -27.88 -14.25 0.84
C GLN A 45 -27.27 -15.09 -0.30
N SER A 46 -28.03 -15.44 -1.33
CA SER A 46 -27.49 -16.13 -2.51
C SER A 46 -26.85 -15.14 -3.50
N PRO A 47 -25.90 -15.59 -4.32
CA PRO A 47 -25.31 -14.78 -5.40
C PRO A 47 -26.38 -14.17 -6.32
N VAL A 48 -26.14 -12.99 -6.87
CA VAL A 48 -27.05 -12.32 -7.81
C VAL A 48 -27.10 -13.07 -9.13
N ALA A 49 -25.95 -13.47 -9.64
CA ALA A 49 -25.80 -14.29 -10.84
C ALA A 49 -25.35 -15.69 -10.45
N SER A 50 -26.28 -16.65 -10.52
CA SER A 50 -26.00 -18.06 -10.27
C SER A 50 -26.01 -18.77 -11.61
N GLY A 51 -24.86 -19.21 -12.11
CA GLY A 51 -24.76 -19.95 -13.37
C GLY A 51 -23.42 -19.80 -14.09
N LEU A 52 -23.22 -20.62 -15.09
CA LEU A 52 -22.09 -20.52 -16.02
C LEU A 52 -22.57 -19.83 -17.31
N PRO A 53 -21.76 -18.93 -17.93
CA PRO A 53 -20.40 -18.56 -17.53
C PRO A 53 -20.35 -17.63 -16.31
N LYS A 54 -19.21 -17.64 -15.58
CA LYS A 54 -18.98 -16.73 -14.45
C LYS A 54 -19.19 -15.27 -14.91
N PRO A 55 -19.97 -14.45 -14.18
CA PRO A 55 -20.18 -13.06 -14.56
C PRO A 55 -18.85 -12.30 -14.52
N PRO A 56 -18.71 -11.25 -15.38
CA PRO A 56 -17.50 -10.44 -15.38
C PRO A 56 -17.31 -9.76 -14.02
N SER A 57 -16.06 -9.68 -13.57
CA SER A 57 -15.70 -8.93 -12.38
C SER A 57 -15.81 -7.42 -12.63
N LYS A 58 -16.18 -6.69 -11.59
CA LYS A 58 -16.24 -5.22 -11.56
C LYS A 58 -15.32 -4.70 -10.49
N ILE A 59 -14.67 -3.55 -10.74
CA ILE A 59 -13.95 -2.81 -9.71
C ILE A 59 -14.93 -1.85 -9.03
N VAL A 60 -15.11 -2.03 -7.72
CA VAL A 60 -15.93 -1.17 -6.88
C VAL A 60 -15.01 -0.40 -5.95
N THR A 61 -15.05 0.94 -6.04
CA THR A 61 -14.26 1.82 -5.19
C THR A 61 -15.05 2.16 -3.92
N ILE A 62 -14.46 1.85 -2.75
CA ILE A 62 -14.98 2.24 -1.44
C ILE A 62 -14.19 3.46 -0.97
N PRO A 63 -14.81 4.66 -0.91
CA PRO A 63 -14.16 5.88 -0.43
C PRO A 63 -13.74 5.78 1.04
N ASP A 64 -12.71 6.54 1.42
CA ASP A 64 -12.31 6.66 2.83
C ASP A 64 -13.46 7.26 3.67
N GLY A 65 -13.61 6.76 4.89
CA GLY A 65 -14.69 7.18 5.79
C GLY A 65 -16.08 6.64 5.44
N SER A 66 -16.21 5.74 4.45
CA SER A 66 -17.50 5.12 4.11
C SER A 66 -18.04 4.28 5.27
N THR A 67 -19.30 4.53 5.66
CA THR A 67 -20.01 3.69 6.63
C THR A 67 -20.41 2.36 5.98
N PHE A 68 -20.59 1.31 6.80
CA PHE A 68 -21.06 0.01 6.30
C PHE A 68 -22.41 0.11 5.56
N GLN A 69 -23.28 1.03 6.00
CA GLN A 69 -24.56 1.30 5.34
C GLN A 69 -24.37 1.87 3.93
N GLN A 70 -23.40 2.76 3.74
CA GLN A 70 -23.07 3.32 2.41
C GLN A 70 -22.45 2.24 1.51
N VAL A 71 -21.55 1.42 2.05
CA VAL A 71 -20.98 0.27 1.31
C VAL A 71 -22.06 -0.68 0.85
N ALA A 72 -23.00 -1.07 1.74
CA ALA A 72 -24.13 -1.93 1.39
C ALA A 72 -25.04 -1.29 0.31
N GLY A 73 -25.18 0.04 0.32
CA GLY A 73 -25.88 0.80 -0.72
C GLY A 73 -25.17 0.71 -2.07
N MET A 74 -23.85 0.96 -2.10
CA MET A 74 -23.02 0.83 -3.32
C MET A 74 -23.06 -0.59 -3.90
N LEU A 75 -22.91 -1.62 -3.06
CA LEU A 75 -22.97 -3.01 -3.51
C LEU A 75 -24.35 -3.34 -4.12
N LYS A 76 -25.43 -2.77 -3.59
CA LYS A 76 -26.78 -2.95 -4.12
C LYS A 76 -26.96 -2.22 -5.46
N SER A 77 -26.50 -0.97 -5.59
CA SER A 77 -26.56 -0.21 -6.85
C SER A 77 -25.73 -0.86 -7.97
N GLU A 78 -24.58 -1.46 -7.62
CA GLU A 78 -23.74 -2.22 -8.55
C GLU A 78 -24.27 -3.64 -8.88
N GLN A 79 -25.43 -4.01 -8.32
CA GLN A 79 -26.05 -5.32 -8.52
C GLN A 79 -25.19 -6.49 -8.06
N LEU A 80 -24.37 -6.29 -7.01
CA LEU A 80 -23.50 -7.32 -6.42
C LEU A 80 -24.17 -8.07 -5.27
N ILE A 81 -25.21 -7.49 -4.68
CA ILE A 81 -26.03 -8.13 -3.65
C ILE A 81 -27.53 -7.98 -3.95
N ARG A 82 -28.34 -8.98 -3.58
CA ARG A 82 -29.79 -8.96 -3.80
C ARG A 82 -30.52 -8.02 -2.85
N SER A 83 -30.08 -7.96 -1.58
CA SER A 83 -30.74 -7.19 -0.51
C SER A 83 -29.74 -6.45 0.35
N ARG A 84 -29.85 -5.10 0.37
CA ARG A 84 -29.09 -4.25 1.28
C ARG A 84 -29.33 -4.63 2.74
N TRP A 85 -30.60 -4.86 3.12
CA TRP A 85 -30.98 -5.20 4.50
C TRP A 85 -30.35 -6.53 4.96
N ALA A 86 -30.41 -7.57 4.12
CA ALA A 86 -29.82 -8.86 4.44
C ALA A 86 -28.29 -8.76 4.59
N PHE A 87 -27.63 -7.92 3.78
CA PHE A 87 -26.20 -7.66 3.90
C PHE A 87 -25.84 -6.91 5.19
N LEU A 88 -26.65 -5.92 5.58
CA LEU A 88 -26.49 -5.21 6.86
C LEU A 88 -26.68 -6.15 8.06
N LEU A 89 -27.66 -7.07 8.00
CA LEU A 89 -27.86 -8.07 9.04
C LEU A 89 -26.65 -9.01 9.15
N LEU A 90 -26.10 -9.44 8.02
CA LEU A 90 -24.89 -10.25 7.95
C LEU A 90 -23.69 -9.52 8.59
N GLY A 91 -23.51 -8.24 8.30
CA GLY A 91 -22.41 -7.44 8.84
C GLY A 91 -22.46 -7.23 10.36
N ARG A 92 -23.67 -7.17 10.95
CA ARG A 92 -23.82 -7.02 12.39
C ARG A 92 -23.19 -8.16 13.20
N SER A 93 -23.24 -9.38 12.67
CA SER A 93 -22.62 -10.55 13.32
C SER A 93 -21.09 -10.53 13.29
N HIS A 94 -20.48 -9.62 12.50
CA HIS A 94 -19.02 -9.56 12.27
C HIS A 94 -18.37 -8.25 12.74
N ASP A 95 -19.11 -7.39 13.44
CA ASP A 95 -18.63 -6.07 13.90
C ASP A 95 -18.05 -5.24 12.75
N SER A 96 -18.75 -5.24 11.62
CA SER A 96 -18.24 -4.80 10.30
C SER A 96 -18.14 -3.28 10.17
N ASP A 97 -18.82 -2.51 11.05
CA ASP A 97 -18.89 -1.04 10.94
C ASP A 97 -17.53 -0.33 11.05
N ARG A 98 -16.50 -1.01 11.54
CA ARG A 98 -15.17 -0.43 11.79
C ARG A 98 -14.01 -1.09 11.05
N LYS A 99 -14.27 -2.10 10.22
CA LYS A 99 -13.20 -2.97 9.68
C LYS A 99 -12.99 -2.91 8.18
N ILE A 100 -13.92 -2.30 7.42
CA ILE A 100 -13.77 -2.22 5.96
C ILE A 100 -12.72 -1.18 5.62
N ARG A 101 -11.70 -1.60 4.88
CA ARG A 101 -10.66 -0.70 4.39
C ARG A 101 -11.13 0.01 3.13
N PRO A 102 -10.86 1.32 2.97
CA PRO A 102 -11.09 2.03 1.72
C PRO A 102 -10.21 1.46 0.61
N GLY A 103 -10.62 1.61 -0.65
CA GLY A 103 -9.89 1.16 -1.81
C GLY A 103 -10.75 0.49 -2.86
N GLU A 104 -10.13 -0.01 -3.89
CA GLU A 104 -10.76 -0.69 -5.01
C GLU A 104 -10.87 -2.19 -4.73
N TYR A 105 -12.07 -2.74 -4.91
CA TYR A 105 -12.33 -4.17 -4.74
C TYR A 105 -12.83 -4.77 -6.06
N GLU A 106 -12.17 -5.82 -6.51
CA GLU A 106 -12.65 -6.61 -7.62
C GLU A 106 -13.70 -7.59 -7.12
N LEU A 107 -14.97 -7.39 -7.52
CA LEU A 107 -16.15 -8.16 -7.10
C LEU A 107 -16.92 -8.62 -8.33
N ASP A 108 -17.64 -9.73 -8.22
CA ASP A 108 -18.52 -10.21 -9.28
C ASP A 108 -19.86 -10.68 -8.71
N GLY A 109 -20.89 -10.71 -9.59
CA GLY A 109 -22.24 -11.11 -9.21
C GLY A 109 -22.39 -12.60 -8.88
N GLY A 110 -21.38 -13.43 -9.13
CA GLY A 110 -21.33 -14.84 -8.73
C GLY A 110 -20.88 -15.05 -7.30
N MET A 111 -20.31 -14.00 -6.67
CA MET A 111 -19.93 -14.05 -5.26
C MET A 111 -21.18 -13.96 -4.37
N SER A 112 -21.22 -14.78 -3.33
CA SER A 112 -22.22 -14.65 -2.28
C SER A 112 -21.97 -13.41 -1.42
N PRO A 113 -23.00 -12.85 -0.75
CA PRO A 113 -22.80 -11.75 0.21
C PRO A 113 -21.78 -12.04 1.31
N HIS A 114 -21.65 -13.30 1.73
CA HIS A 114 -20.62 -13.75 2.67
C HIS A 114 -19.20 -13.62 2.11
N GLU A 115 -18.98 -14.06 0.88
CA GLU A 115 -17.66 -13.96 0.20
C GLU A 115 -17.29 -12.49 -0.04
N ILE A 116 -18.26 -11.67 -0.46
CA ILE A 116 -18.05 -10.22 -0.60
C ILE A 116 -17.66 -9.62 0.74
N LEU A 117 -18.42 -9.89 1.81
CA LEU A 117 -18.12 -9.37 3.14
C LEU A 117 -16.75 -9.82 3.64
N ALA A 118 -16.43 -11.10 3.49
CA ALA A 118 -15.12 -11.65 3.87
C ALA A 118 -13.97 -10.96 3.12
N LYS A 119 -14.13 -10.69 1.81
CA LYS A 119 -13.14 -9.97 0.99
C LYS A 119 -12.95 -8.53 1.46
N LEU A 120 -14.05 -7.83 1.80
CA LEU A 120 -14.03 -6.46 2.33
C LEU A 120 -13.35 -6.40 3.71
N LEU A 121 -13.70 -7.31 4.63
CA LEU A 121 -13.12 -7.38 5.98
C LEU A 121 -11.64 -7.77 5.96
N ALA A 122 -11.23 -8.63 5.03
CA ALA A 122 -9.83 -8.97 4.81
C ALA A 122 -9.02 -7.83 4.19
N GLY A 123 -9.69 -6.76 3.70
CA GLY A 123 -9.03 -5.63 3.04
C GLY A 123 -8.30 -6.01 1.76
N ARG A 124 -8.80 -7.01 1.02
CA ARG A 124 -8.19 -7.48 -0.25
C ARG A 124 -8.51 -6.52 -1.38
N VAL A 125 -7.90 -5.35 -1.32
CA VAL A 125 -8.00 -4.30 -2.34
C VAL A 125 -7.21 -4.66 -3.59
N VAL A 126 -7.59 -4.07 -4.71
CA VAL A 126 -6.81 -4.14 -5.97
C VAL A 126 -5.52 -3.36 -5.78
N LEU A 127 -4.42 -3.95 -6.17
CA LEU A 127 -3.10 -3.33 -6.13
C LEU A 127 -2.65 -3.00 -7.55
N HIS A 128 -2.04 -1.84 -7.72
CA HIS A 128 -1.49 -1.36 -8.98
C HIS A 128 0.03 -1.35 -8.92
N PRO A 129 0.73 -1.93 -9.90
CA PRO A 129 2.18 -1.90 -9.94
C PRO A 129 2.66 -0.48 -10.26
N VAL A 130 3.63 0.00 -9.50
CA VAL A 130 4.28 1.29 -9.67
C VAL A 130 5.78 1.09 -9.62
N THR A 131 6.47 1.41 -10.71
CA THR A 131 7.93 1.29 -10.80
C THR A 131 8.57 2.64 -10.48
N ILE A 132 9.47 2.63 -9.50
CA ILE A 132 10.34 3.75 -9.17
C ILE A 132 11.72 3.44 -9.76
N PRO A 133 12.18 4.18 -10.77
CA PRO A 133 13.47 3.97 -11.40
C PRO A 133 14.64 4.28 -10.46
N GLU A 134 15.77 3.60 -10.66
CA GLU A 134 17.06 3.96 -10.06
C GLU A 134 17.45 5.39 -10.45
N GLY A 135 18.13 6.10 -9.56
CA GLY A 135 18.60 7.46 -9.80
C GLY A 135 17.51 8.55 -9.70
N TYR A 136 16.29 8.23 -9.30
CA TYR A 136 15.26 9.25 -9.02
C TYR A 136 15.48 9.88 -7.66
N ASN A 137 15.26 11.20 -7.58
CA ASN A 137 15.24 11.94 -6.31
C ASN A 137 13.81 12.00 -5.72
N LEU A 138 13.67 12.51 -4.50
CA LEU A 138 12.37 12.58 -3.81
C LEU A 138 11.29 13.34 -4.60
N ALA A 139 11.66 14.37 -5.36
CA ALA A 139 10.71 15.14 -6.16
C ALA A 139 10.16 14.28 -7.32
N GLN A 140 11.04 13.61 -8.03
CA GLN A 140 10.68 12.71 -9.14
C GLN A 140 9.86 11.51 -8.64
N ILE A 141 10.20 10.95 -7.48
CA ILE A 141 9.41 9.88 -6.84
C ILE A 141 8.00 10.38 -6.52
N ALA A 142 7.87 11.58 -5.94
CA ALA A 142 6.58 12.18 -5.64
C ALA A 142 5.71 12.36 -6.89
N GLU A 143 6.31 12.79 -8.02
CA GLU A 143 5.63 12.94 -9.31
C GLU A 143 5.12 11.60 -9.85
N VAL A 144 5.94 10.55 -9.81
CA VAL A 144 5.53 9.21 -10.25
C VAL A 144 4.37 8.70 -9.41
N LEU A 145 4.48 8.77 -8.07
CA LEU A 145 3.44 8.30 -7.16
C LEU A 145 2.12 9.06 -7.34
N ALA A 146 2.16 10.36 -7.53
CA ALA A 146 0.99 11.19 -7.78
C ALA A 146 0.38 10.94 -9.16
N GLY A 147 1.20 10.84 -10.21
CA GLY A 147 0.77 10.55 -11.58
C GLY A 147 0.06 9.20 -11.69
N GLN A 148 0.47 8.22 -10.89
CA GLN A 148 -0.16 6.90 -10.76
C GLN A 148 -1.31 6.86 -9.75
N GLN A 149 -1.69 8.00 -9.17
CA GLN A 149 -2.75 8.12 -8.14
C GLN A 149 -2.52 7.25 -6.90
N VAL A 150 -1.25 6.96 -6.57
CA VAL A 150 -0.88 6.16 -5.40
C VAL A 150 -1.04 6.97 -4.12
N THR A 151 -0.53 8.21 -4.10
CA THR A 151 -0.63 9.09 -2.93
C THR A 151 -0.55 10.56 -3.33
N ASP A 152 -0.91 11.47 -2.42
CA ASP A 152 -0.79 12.91 -2.61
C ASP A 152 0.68 13.34 -2.56
N ALA A 153 1.13 14.08 -3.61
CA ALA A 153 2.51 14.53 -3.72
C ALA A 153 2.93 15.50 -2.61
N LYS A 154 2.00 16.34 -2.11
CA LYS A 154 2.33 17.33 -1.07
C LYS A 154 2.49 16.63 0.28
N GLU A 155 1.60 15.69 0.61
CA GLU A 155 1.70 14.88 1.82
C GLU A 155 3.00 14.07 1.82
N PHE A 156 3.30 13.39 0.71
CA PHE A 156 4.55 12.64 0.54
C PHE A 156 5.76 13.55 0.73
N SER A 157 5.83 14.68 0.02
CA SER A 157 6.97 15.62 0.06
C SER A 157 7.17 16.24 1.45
N LYS A 158 6.10 16.41 2.24
CA LYS A 158 6.16 16.84 3.63
C LYS A 158 6.76 15.75 4.52
N LEU A 159 6.25 14.53 4.42
CA LEU A 159 6.66 13.41 5.29
C LEU A 159 8.11 12.99 5.07
N VAL A 160 8.62 13.00 3.84
CA VAL A 160 10.01 12.64 3.55
C VAL A 160 11.05 13.64 4.10
N ARG A 161 10.59 14.77 4.65
CA ARG A 161 11.41 15.80 5.32
C ARG A 161 10.99 16.04 6.78
N ASP A 162 10.05 15.27 7.29
CA ASP A 162 9.61 15.34 8.68
C ASP A 162 10.54 14.49 9.57
N ARG A 163 11.46 15.16 10.27
CA ARG A 163 12.44 14.50 11.16
C ARG A 163 11.79 13.59 12.20
N THR A 164 10.61 13.97 12.71
CA THR A 164 9.87 13.17 13.69
C THR A 164 9.42 11.85 13.07
N PHE A 165 8.86 11.92 11.85
CA PHE A 165 8.46 10.73 11.11
C PHE A 165 9.68 9.88 10.70
N ILE A 166 10.75 10.50 10.18
CA ILE A 166 11.98 9.84 9.77
C ILE A 166 12.59 9.03 10.94
N ALA A 167 12.63 9.63 12.15
CA ALA A 167 13.10 8.95 13.35
C ALA A 167 12.27 7.70 13.70
N THR A 168 10.95 7.67 13.40
CA THR A 168 10.12 6.46 13.60
C THR A 168 10.50 5.31 12.68
N LEU A 169 11.27 5.57 11.61
CA LEU A 169 11.79 4.58 10.68
C LEU A 169 13.20 4.09 11.07
N GLY A 170 13.74 4.55 12.21
CA GLY A 170 15.10 4.23 12.65
C GLY A 170 16.19 4.92 11.83
N ILE A 171 15.87 6.02 11.14
CA ILE A 171 16.79 6.76 10.27
C ILE A 171 17.13 8.10 10.94
N GLU A 172 18.43 8.38 11.05
CA GLU A 172 18.97 9.64 11.56
C GLU A 172 19.43 10.52 10.38
N ALA A 173 18.48 11.18 9.74
CA ALA A 173 18.73 12.08 8.61
C ALA A 173 17.70 13.21 8.56
N ASP A 174 18.03 14.29 7.86
CA ASP A 174 17.15 15.45 7.68
C ASP A 174 16.09 15.22 6.59
N SER A 175 16.33 14.25 5.72
CA SER A 175 15.40 13.83 4.68
C SER A 175 15.61 12.36 4.32
N LEU A 176 14.61 11.76 3.67
CA LEU A 176 14.71 10.39 3.14
C LEU A 176 15.33 10.32 1.74
N GLU A 177 16.05 11.36 1.28
CA GLU A 177 16.76 11.31 0.01
C GLU A 177 17.76 10.14 0.01
N GLY A 178 17.65 9.27 -1.02
CA GLY A 178 18.46 8.06 -1.14
C GLY A 178 18.02 6.87 -0.28
N TYR A 179 17.09 7.04 0.67
CA TYR A 179 16.60 5.97 1.54
C TYR A 179 15.37 5.24 1.00
N LEU A 180 14.73 5.77 -0.04
CA LEU A 180 13.58 5.15 -0.69
C LEU A 180 14.06 4.27 -1.82
N PHE A 181 14.06 2.95 -1.61
CA PHE A 181 14.67 2.01 -2.56
C PHE A 181 13.91 1.97 -3.88
N PRO A 182 14.60 2.03 -5.04
CA PRO A 182 13.98 1.97 -6.36
C PRO A 182 13.67 0.52 -6.75
N GLU A 183 12.38 0.22 -6.85
CA GLU A 183 11.87 -1.08 -7.34
C GLU A 183 10.42 -0.93 -7.84
N THR A 184 9.83 -2.03 -8.30
CA THR A 184 8.40 -2.07 -8.61
C THR A 184 7.60 -2.48 -7.38
N TYR A 185 6.82 -1.55 -6.89
CA TYR A 185 5.90 -1.74 -5.76
C TYR A 185 4.48 -2.02 -6.24
N SER A 186 3.67 -2.61 -5.37
CA SER A 186 2.24 -2.79 -5.60
C SER A 186 1.45 -2.05 -4.54
N PHE A 187 0.80 -0.95 -4.92
CA PHE A 187 0.03 -0.11 -4.00
C PHE A 187 -1.44 -0.02 -4.39
N PRO A 188 -2.36 0.11 -3.43
CA PRO A 188 -3.71 0.55 -3.74
C PRO A 188 -3.70 2.01 -4.18
N ARG A 189 -4.70 2.43 -4.95
CA ARG A 189 -4.92 3.87 -5.18
C ARG A 189 -5.25 4.58 -3.88
N GLN A 190 -4.82 5.84 -3.77
CA GLN A 190 -5.01 6.67 -2.57
C GLN A 190 -4.44 6.04 -1.29
N ALA A 191 -3.33 5.29 -1.42
CA ALA A 191 -2.57 4.80 -0.28
C ALA A 191 -2.06 5.97 0.57
N LYS A 192 -2.01 5.78 1.88
CA LYS A 192 -1.43 6.79 2.78
C LYS A 192 0.06 6.95 2.48
N ALA A 193 0.52 8.18 2.31
CA ALA A 193 1.92 8.48 2.01
C ALA A 193 2.89 7.82 3.01
N ARG A 194 2.49 7.76 4.29
CA ARG A 194 3.24 7.08 5.35
C ARG A 194 3.49 5.60 5.07
N ASP A 195 2.49 4.89 4.56
CA ASP A 195 2.59 3.44 4.28
C ASP A 195 3.43 3.18 3.02
N VAL A 196 3.31 4.06 2.02
CA VAL A 196 4.14 4.04 0.80
C VAL A 196 5.63 4.23 1.17
N ILE A 197 5.93 5.27 1.96
CA ILE A 197 7.31 5.56 2.40
C ILE A 197 7.88 4.38 3.21
N LYS A 198 7.12 3.82 4.14
CA LYS A 198 7.54 2.64 4.91
C LYS A 198 7.91 1.47 4.01
N ALA A 199 7.06 1.14 3.05
CA ALA A 199 7.33 0.04 2.12
C ALA A 199 8.62 0.26 1.31
N MET A 200 8.90 1.52 0.90
CA MET A 200 10.11 1.86 0.16
C MET A 200 11.38 1.81 1.03
N VAL A 201 11.28 2.22 2.30
CA VAL A 201 12.38 2.07 3.28
C VAL A 201 12.62 0.59 3.61
N GLU A 202 11.56 -0.21 3.76
CA GLU A 202 11.68 -1.66 3.92
C GLU A 202 12.35 -2.31 2.71
N GLY A 203 12.12 -1.78 1.49
CA GLY A 203 12.84 -2.15 0.28
C GLY A 203 14.36 -2.00 0.45
N LEU A 204 14.80 -0.86 0.96
CA LEU A 204 16.21 -0.63 1.26
C LEU A 204 16.74 -1.64 2.30
N HIS A 205 15.99 -1.89 3.38
CA HIS A 205 16.42 -2.83 4.42
C HIS A 205 16.57 -4.26 3.89
N ARG A 206 15.72 -4.69 2.92
CA ARG A 206 15.87 -6.01 2.27
C ARG A 206 17.17 -6.14 1.48
N VAL A 207 17.60 -5.06 0.85
CA VAL A 207 18.83 -5.04 0.04
C VAL A 207 20.07 -4.80 0.90
N TRP A 208 19.94 -4.06 2.00
CA TRP A 208 21.02 -3.78 2.96
C TRP A 208 21.35 -5.02 3.79
N SER A 209 21.92 -6.02 3.12
CA SER A 209 22.23 -7.35 3.66
C SER A 209 23.40 -7.33 4.63
N ALA A 210 23.59 -8.44 5.37
CA ALA A 210 24.63 -8.55 6.38
C ALA A 210 26.06 -8.39 5.80
N ASP A 211 26.30 -8.89 4.57
CA ASP A 211 27.58 -8.73 3.88
C ASP A 211 27.89 -7.27 3.52
N LEU A 212 26.87 -6.50 3.09
CA LEU A 212 27.03 -5.06 2.85
C LEU A 212 27.30 -4.30 4.15
N GLN A 213 26.62 -4.66 5.23
CA GLN A 213 26.81 -4.05 6.56
C GLN A 213 28.22 -4.32 7.10
N GLU A 214 28.68 -5.56 6.98
CA GLU A 214 30.03 -5.95 7.41
C GLU A 214 31.10 -5.19 6.60
N GLN A 215 30.91 -5.10 5.27
CA GLN A 215 31.84 -4.38 4.42
C GLN A 215 31.84 -2.87 4.69
N ALA A 216 30.68 -2.25 4.91
CA ALA A 216 30.57 -0.85 5.33
C ALA A 216 31.34 -0.60 6.65
N THR A 217 31.20 -1.51 7.61
CA THR A 217 31.92 -1.47 8.88
C THR A 217 33.43 -1.55 8.67
N ARG A 218 33.92 -2.46 7.82
CA ARG A 218 35.36 -2.57 7.47
C ARG A 218 35.89 -1.28 6.83
N MET A 219 35.05 -0.64 6.00
CA MET A 219 35.41 0.62 5.34
C MET A 219 35.17 1.85 6.25
N LYS A 220 34.62 1.66 7.45
CA LYS A 220 34.26 2.74 8.41
C LYS A 220 33.27 3.75 7.80
N LEU A 221 32.32 3.26 7.00
CA LEU A 221 31.27 4.06 6.40
C LEU A 221 29.95 3.78 7.09
N SER A 222 29.21 4.85 7.42
CA SER A 222 27.81 4.72 7.85
C SER A 222 26.92 4.40 6.65
N LEU A 223 25.70 3.87 6.89
CA LEU A 223 24.70 3.67 5.85
C LEU A 223 24.45 4.97 5.05
N HIS A 224 24.35 6.10 5.75
CA HIS A 224 24.18 7.42 5.12
C HIS A 224 25.31 7.75 4.14
N GLN A 225 26.56 7.50 4.53
CA GLN A 225 27.74 7.72 3.67
C GLN A 225 27.76 6.77 2.47
N VAL A 226 27.36 5.51 2.68
CA VAL A 226 27.25 4.53 1.58
C VAL A 226 26.18 4.96 0.59
N LEU A 227 24.99 5.32 1.07
CA LEU A 227 23.89 5.84 0.22
C LEU A 227 24.32 7.09 -0.54
N THR A 228 25.04 7.99 0.14
CA THR A 228 25.56 9.22 -0.48
C THR A 228 26.51 8.90 -1.63
N LEU A 229 27.52 8.08 -1.41
CA LEU A 229 28.46 7.67 -2.44
C LEU A 229 27.78 6.89 -3.57
N ALA A 230 26.91 5.94 -3.22
CA ALA A 230 26.17 5.14 -4.19
C ALA A 230 25.25 6.00 -5.09
N SER A 231 24.63 7.06 -4.53
CA SER A 231 23.78 7.98 -5.30
C SER A 231 24.59 8.81 -6.32
N VAL A 232 25.84 9.17 -5.96
CA VAL A 232 26.73 9.85 -6.89
C VAL A 232 27.15 8.89 -8.03
N ILE A 233 27.56 7.66 -7.67
CA ILE A 233 27.92 6.62 -8.67
C ILE A 233 26.73 6.35 -9.60
N GLU A 234 25.50 6.23 -9.06
CA GLU A 234 24.28 5.99 -9.82
C GLU A 234 24.04 7.06 -10.90
N LYS A 235 24.34 8.31 -10.58
CA LYS A 235 24.13 9.45 -11.47
C LYS A 235 25.26 9.68 -12.47
N GLU A 236 26.44 9.06 -12.28
CA GLU A 236 27.58 9.21 -13.20
C GLU A 236 27.48 8.31 -14.43
N THR A 237 26.90 7.11 -14.30
CA THR A 237 26.84 6.16 -15.41
C THR A 237 25.56 5.37 -15.43
N GLY A 238 25.05 5.11 -16.65
CA GLY A 238 24.00 4.12 -16.88
C GLY A 238 24.53 2.68 -17.00
N SER A 239 25.87 2.50 -17.22
CA SER A 239 26.48 1.18 -17.36
C SER A 239 26.76 0.54 -16.01
N LYS A 240 26.25 -0.68 -15.81
CA LYS A 240 26.46 -1.43 -14.56
C LYS A 240 27.92 -1.85 -14.40
N GLU A 241 28.61 -2.12 -15.51
CA GLU A 241 29.97 -2.61 -15.58
C GLU A 241 31.00 -1.53 -15.18
N GLU A 242 30.66 -0.25 -15.38
CA GLU A 242 31.54 0.88 -15.04
C GLU A 242 31.46 1.31 -13.60
N ARG A 243 30.37 0.95 -12.88
CA ARG A 243 30.10 1.46 -11.51
C ARG A 243 31.21 1.15 -10.53
N GLU A 244 31.79 -0.06 -10.57
CA GLU A 244 32.90 -0.44 -9.67
C GLU A 244 34.18 0.36 -9.96
N LEU A 245 34.45 0.69 -11.23
CA LEU A 245 35.59 1.52 -11.62
C LEU A 245 35.41 2.98 -11.19
N ILE A 246 34.25 3.55 -11.42
CA ILE A 246 33.87 4.89 -10.97
C ILE A 246 33.95 4.98 -9.44
N ALA A 247 33.45 3.96 -8.73
CA ALA A 247 33.58 3.85 -7.28
C ALA A 247 35.06 3.88 -6.86
N ALA A 248 35.94 3.15 -7.56
CA ALA A 248 37.38 3.15 -7.27
C ALA A 248 38.00 4.55 -7.40
N VAL A 249 37.62 5.30 -8.46
CA VAL A 249 38.07 6.68 -8.65
C VAL A 249 37.62 7.57 -7.50
N PHE A 250 36.36 7.50 -7.09
CA PHE A 250 35.85 8.30 -5.97
C PHE A 250 36.51 7.92 -4.65
N HIS A 251 36.71 6.65 -4.35
CA HIS A 251 37.47 6.22 -3.15
C HIS A 251 38.90 6.72 -3.17
N ASN A 252 39.57 6.69 -4.33
CA ASN A 252 40.94 7.21 -4.47
C ASN A 252 41.00 8.72 -4.22
N ARG A 253 40.04 9.49 -4.78
CA ARG A 253 39.92 10.93 -4.54
C ARG A 253 39.64 11.23 -3.06
N LEU A 254 38.68 10.54 -2.43
CA LEU A 254 38.40 10.71 -1.00
C LEU A 254 39.61 10.47 -0.13
N ARG A 255 40.38 9.40 -0.37
CA ARG A 255 41.60 9.05 0.35
C ARG A 255 42.69 10.10 0.21
N LYS A 256 42.80 10.69 -1.01
CA LYS A 256 43.79 11.74 -1.30
C LYS A 256 43.28 13.15 -0.97
N LYS A 257 42.07 13.29 -0.43
CA LYS A 257 41.40 14.57 -0.16
C LYS A 257 41.24 15.45 -1.42
N ILE A 258 41.05 14.83 -2.58
CA ILE A 258 40.75 15.50 -3.84
C ILE A 258 39.24 15.66 -3.92
N PRO A 259 38.70 16.84 -4.33
CA PRO A 259 37.28 17.03 -4.57
C PRO A 259 36.72 15.99 -5.56
N LEU A 260 35.48 15.51 -5.35
CA LEU A 260 34.88 14.47 -6.21
C LEU A 260 34.60 14.99 -7.63
N GLN A 261 34.28 16.28 -7.78
CA GLN A 261 34.03 16.94 -9.07
C GLN A 261 33.01 16.21 -9.93
N SER A 262 31.90 15.87 -9.33
CA SER A 262 30.77 15.17 -9.94
C SER A 262 29.69 16.17 -10.33
N ASP A 263 29.40 16.29 -11.62
CA ASP A 263 28.37 17.20 -12.16
C ASP A 263 26.99 16.97 -11.55
N PRO A 264 26.50 15.73 -11.39
CA PRO A 264 25.21 15.45 -10.76
C PRO A 264 25.05 16.07 -9.37
N THR A 265 26.13 16.20 -8.60
CA THR A 265 26.08 16.82 -7.27
C THR A 265 25.87 18.34 -7.35
N VAL A 266 26.41 18.97 -8.39
CA VAL A 266 26.17 20.39 -8.68
C VAL A 266 24.71 20.58 -9.06
N ILE A 267 24.22 19.79 -10.03
CA ILE A 267 22.83 19.85 -10.52
C ILE A 267 21.84 19.72 -9.35
N TYR A 268 22.05 18.76 -8.46
CA TYR A 268 21.20 18.55 -7.28
C TYR A 268 21.20 19.77 -6.34
N GLY A 269 22.34 20.44 -6.20
CA GLY A 269 22.51 21.61 -5.34
C GLY A 269 22.01 22.93 -5.94
N LEU A 270 21.63 22.96 -7.23
CA LEU A 270 21.10 24.17 -7.88
C LEU A 270 19.66 24.43 -7.50
N PRO A 271 19.27 25.71 -7.22
CA PRO A 271 17.88 26.07 -6.96
C PRO A 271 16.97 25.93 -8.19
N ALA A 272 17.54 26.03 -9.39
CA ALA A 272 16.86 25.81 -10.66
C ALA A 272 17.88 25.24 -11.68
N PHE A 273 17.49 24.21 -12.40
CA PHE A 273 18.29 23.57 -13.45
C PHE A 273 17.53 23.63 -14.78
N ASP A 274 18.16 24.19 -15.81
CA ASP A 274 17.55 24.39 -17.13
C ASP A 274 17.80 23.23 -18.11
N GLY A 275 18.46 22.17 -17.65
CA GLY A 275 18.80 20.99 -18.46
C GLY A 275 20.26 20.97 -18.92
N ASN A 276 21.02 22.10 -18.80
CA ASN A 276 22.41 22.19 -19.14
C ASN A 276 23.25 22.72 -17.99
N ILE A 277 24.41 22.10 -17.74
CA ILE A 277 25.37 22.60 -16.76
C ILE A 277 26.30 23.64 -17.42
N HIS A 278 26.41 24.80 -16.79
CA HIS A 278 27.27 25.89 -17.27
C HIS A 278 28.49 26.07 -16.34
N LYS A 279 29.57 26.68 -16.86
CA LYS A 279 30.76 26.99 -16.01
C LYS A 279 30.44 27.77 -14.75
N ARG A 280 29.46 28.70 -14.82
CA ARG A 280 28.96 29.43 -13.64
C ARG A 280 28.41 28.52 -12.56
N ASP A 281 27.76 27.43 -12.91
CA ASP A 281 27.10 26.50 -11.97
C ASP A 281 28.14 25.72 -11.17
N LEU A 282 29.30 25.40 -11.77
CA LEU A 282 30.44 24.79 -11.07
C LEU A 282 31.01 25.71 -9.98
N SER A 283 30.66 26.99 -9.96
CA SER A 283 31.12 27.98 -9.00
C SER A 283 30.11 28.25 -7.89
N VAL A 284 28.88 27.73 -8.00
CA VAL A 284 27.80 27.95 -7.03
C VAL A 284 28.22 27.42 -5.66
N MET A 285 28.01 28.24 -4.63
CA MET A 285 28.27 27.86 -3.24
C MET A 285 27.08 27.03 -2.72
N SER A 286 27.23 25.73 -2.81
CA SER A 286 26.29 24.75 -2.27
C SER A 286 27.06 23.67 -1.53
N PRO A 287 26.55 23.15 -0.40
CA PRO A 287 27.20 22.04 0.31
C PRO A 287 27.22 20.75 -0.53
N TYR A 288 26.40 20.68 -1.57
CA TYR A 288 26.40 19.56 -2.52
C TYR A 288 27.38 19.74 -3.67
N ASN A 289 27.92 20.94 -3.90
CA ASN A 289 28.87 21.18 -5.01
C ASN A 289 30.24 20.55 -4.73
N THR A 290 30.47 19.34 -5.24
CA THR A 290 31.71 18.60 -5.04
C THR A 290 32.90 19.13 -5.87
N TYR A 291 32.78 20.22 -6.62
CA TYR A 291 33.91 21.00 -7.14
C TYR A 291 34.45 21.97 -6.10
N ARG A 292 33.64 22.33 -5.08
CA ARG A 292 33.96 23.33 -4.07
C ARG A 292 34.19 22.73 -2.69
N VAL A 293 33.56 21.60 -2.39
CA VAL A 293 33.70 20.91 -1.10
C VAL A 293 34.55 19.65 -1.25
N GLN A 294 35.34 19.36 -0.23
CA GLN A 294 36.10 18.11 -0.13
C GLN A 294 35.25 17.04 0.56
N GLY A 295 35.42 15.80 0.15
CA GLY A 295 34.71 14.68 0.74
C GLY A 295 33.37 14.41 0.08
N LEU A 296 32.51 13.65 0.79
CA LEU A 296 31.16 13.39 0.35
C LEU A 296 30.28 14.63 0.59
N PRO A 297 29.27 14.86 -0.26
CA PRO A 297 28.24 15.84 0.05
C PRO A 297 27.47 15.47 1.32
N PRO A 298 26.62 16.37 1.89
CA PRO A 298 25.94 16.15 3.15
C PRO A 298 25.01 14.94 3.18
N GLY A 299 24.54 14.50 2.02
CA GLY A 299 23.64 13.37 1.88
C GLY A 299 23.49 12.92 0.43
N PRO A 300 22.67 11.86 0.21
CA PRO A 300 22.37 11.35 -1.14
C PRO A 300 21.75 12.42 -2.04
N ILE A 301 21.93 12.26 -3.35
CA ILE A 301 21.33 13.12 -4.39
C ILE A 301 20.25 12.43 -5.21
N ALA A 302 20.09 11.13 -5.02
CA ALA A 302 19.08 10.29 -5.66
C ALA A 302 18.96 8.95 -4.91
N SER A 303 17.98 8.15 -5.26
CA SER A 303 17.80 6.77 -4.78
C SER A 303 18.68 5.82 -5.61
N PRO A 304 19.75 5.25 -5.03
CA PRO A 304 20.64 4.34 -5.75
C PRO A 304 20.04 2.95 -5.87
N GLY A 305 20.31 2.25 -6.96
CA GLY A 305 19.99 0.83 -7.12
C GLY A 305 21.00 -0.08 -6.40
N ALA A 306 20.68 -1.38 -6.36
CA ALA A 306 21.49 -2.39 -5.68
C ALA A 306 22.93 -2.47 -6.21
N HIS A 307 23.09 -2.28 -7.52
CA HIS A 307 24.43 -2.31 -8.15
C HIS A 307 25.31 -1.14 -7.71
N SER A 308 24.77 0.06 -7.57
CA SER A 308 25.51 1.23 -7.06
C SER A 308 25.84 1.12 -5.59
N LEU A 309 24.92 0.56 -4.78
CA LEU A 309 25.20 0.25 -3.36
C LEU A 309 26.37 -0.73 -3.23
N ARG A 310 26.35 -1.78 -4.04
CA ARG A 310 27.43 -2.77 -4.07
C ARG A 310 28.75 -2.17 -4.56
N ALA A 311 28.74 -1.39 -5.65
CA ALA A 311 29.93 -0.74 -6.18
C ALA A 311 30.57 0.23 -5.17
N ALA A 312 29.75 0.98 -4.40
CA ALA A 312 30.25 1.87 -3.36
C ALA A 312 31.03 1.13 -2.27
N LEU A 313 30.70 -0.16 -2.01
CA LEU A 313 31.34 -0.98 -0.97
C LEU A 313 32.40 -1.94 -1.53
N PHE A 314 32.34 -2.32 -2.79
CA PHE A 314 33.25 -3.23 -3.45
C PHE A 314 33.79 -2.58 -4.73
N PRO A 315 34.58 -1.48 -4.61
CA PRO A 315 35.17 -0.82 -5.76
C PRO A 315 36.19 -1.70 -6.47
N ALA A 316 36.38 -1.49 -7.76
CA ALA A 316 37.43 -2.15 -8.53
C ALA A 316 38.82 -1.85 -7.96
N GLN A 317 39.75 -2.77 -8.13
CA GLN A 317 41.15 -2.61 -7.74
C GLN A 317 41.86 -1.72 -8.81
N ALA A 318 41.74 -0.42 -8.69
CA ALA A 318 42.33 0.54 -9.62
C ALA A 318 42.90 1.76 -8.91
N SER A 319 43.96 2.36 -9.47
CA SER A 319 44.61 3.56 -8.92
C SER A 319 44.20 4.86 -9.64
N TYR A 320 43.20 4.78 -10.52
CA TYR A 320 42.74 5.92 -11.34
C TYR A 320 42.16 7.04 -10.45
N LEU A 321 42.34 8.27 -10.92
CA LEU A 321 41.78 9.48 -10.30
C LEU A 321 40.78 10.19 -11.23
N TYR A 322 40.65 9.70 -12.46
CA TYR A 322 39.74 10.21 -13.49
C TYR A 322 39.16 9.03 -14.26
N PHE A 323 37.99 9.19 -14.77
CA PHE A 323 37.27 8.26 -15.68
C PHE A 323 36.78 9.01 -16.90
#